data_7f1a54a8912ce79d102404eae01eb306
#
_entry.id   7f1a54a8912ce79d102404eae01eb306
#
_cell.length_a   1.000
_cell.length_b   1.000
_cell.length_c   1.000
_cell.angle_alpha   90.00
_cell.angle_beta   90.00
_cell.angle_gamma   90.00
#
_symmetry.space_group_name_H-M   'P 1'
#
loop_
_entity.id
_entity.type
_entity.pdbx_description
1 polymer ?
#
loop_
_entity_poly.entity_id
_entity_poly.type
_entity_poly.pdbx_seq_one_letter_code
_entity_poly.pdbx_strand_id
1 'polypeptide(L)'
;MILAMSRVNLSLPSWRPYTSRARFFTKIFRTYSSVLFCCAAGIIWLCRPVMHVMKSNYYYAWHFVPFLVLASTCSCFNQFMNSVYVVTKKSQRSMVTMMAGAISNCIMNYFFIKWWGPVGATYASFLGLALVFTLRAVDARRMIGMHVHPARVLVNAAALVFEAFVLLAEPPLYGLWTGLITLVIILYNFAGVWAMARVLLPRLLGRRGKALVAAVDGWLKPKKA
;
A
#
# COMPACT_ATOMS: atom_id res chain seq x y z
N MET A 1 -13.81 -0.57 4.88
CA MET A 1 -12.77 -1.56 5.21
C MET A 1 -12.31 -1.45 6.67
N ILE A 2 -12.00 -0.26 7.20
CA ILE A 2 -11.63 -0.01 8.60
C ILE A 2 -12.78 -0.35 9.57
N LEU A 3 -14.02 -0.02 9.25
CA LEU A 3 -15.21 -0.34 10.05
C LEU A 3 -15.53 -1.84 10.10
N ALA A 4 -15.20 -2.61 9.06
CA ALA A 4 -15.33 -4.06 9.07
C ALA A 4 -14.24 -4.72 9.93
N MET A 5 -13.03 -4.16 9.98
CA MET A 5 -11.97 -4.61 10.87
C MET A 5 -12.28 -4.33 12.35
N SER A 6 -12.97 -3.21 12.68
CA SER A 6 -13.34 -2.89 14.06
C SER A 6 -14.39 -3.84 14.63
N ARG A 7 -15.34 -4.32 13.80
CA ARG A 7 -16.37 -5.26 14.27
C ARG A 7 -15.86 -6.69 14.49
N VAL A 8 -14.85 -7.11 13.70
CA VAL A 8 -14.26 -8.46 13.87
C VAL A 8 -13.33 -8.52 15.08
N ASN A 9 -12.82 -7.39 15.56
CA ASN A 9 -11.77 -7.36 16.57
C ASN A 9 -12.25 -7.19 18.03
N LEU A 10 -13.49 -6.79 18.24
CA LEU A 10 -14.03 -6.56 19.61
C LEU A 10 -14.37 -7.85 20.35
N SER A 11 -14.40 -9.00 19.66
CA SER A 11 -14.76 -10.29 20.26
C SER A 11 -13.58 -11.28 20.42
N LEU A 12 -12.35 -10.88 20.15
CA LEU A 12 -11.20 -11.74 20.39
C LEU A 12 -10.88 -11.81 21.89
N PRO A 13 -11.01 -12.99 22.53
CA PRO A 13 -10.72 -13.12 23.96
C PRO A 13 -9.28 -12.70 24.26
N SER A 14 -9.10 -11.98 25.36
CA SER A 14 -7.81 -11.45 25.85
C SER A 14 -6.73 -12.52 26.10
N TRP A 15 -7.12 -13.78 26.17
CA TRP A 15 -6.28 -14.95 26.45
C TRP A 15 -5.66 -15.62 25.21
N ARG A 16 -5.95 -15.17 23.97
CA ARG A 16 -5.26 -15.77 22.81
C ARG A 16 -3.77 -15.45 22.85
N PRO A 17 -2.91 -16.48 22.72
CA PRO A 17 -1.46 -16.29 22.81
C PRO A 17 -0.97 -15.26 21.78
N TYR A 18 0.01 -14.47 22.16
CA TYR A 18 0.64 -13.41 21.33
C TYR A 18 0.96 -13.87 19.90
N THR A 19 1.36 -15.13 19.74
CA THR A 19 1.68 -15.77 18.47
C THR A 19 0.50 -15.84 17.49
N SER A 20 -0.74 -15.97 17.98
CA SER A 20 -1.91 -16.00 17.11
C SER A 20 -2.29 -14.61 16.61
N ARG A 21 -2.10 -13.56 17.41
CA ARG A 21 -2.30 -12.17 17.01
C ARG A 21 -1.28 -11.73 15.97
N ALA A 22 0.01 -12.04 16.19
CA ALA A 22 1.08 -11.76 15.24
C ALA A 22 0.80 -12.38 13.87
N ARG A 23 0.46 -13.68 13.83
CA ARG A 23 0.11 -14.39 12.58
C ARG A 23 -1.10 -13.79 11.87
N PHE A 24 -2.12 -13.39 12.61
CA PHE A 24 -3.31 -12.75 12.07
C PHE A 24 -2.97 -11.42 11.39
N PHE A 25 -2.28 -10.51 12.10
CA PHE A 25 -1.88 -9.22 11.55
C PHE A 25 -0.91 -9.36 10.38
N THR A 26 0.05 -10.28 10.44
CA THR A 26 0.98 -10.58 9.34
C THR A 26 0.24 -11.05 8.09
N LYS A 27 -0.74 -11.96 8.22
CA LYS A 27 -1.53 -12.47 7.09
C LYS A 27 -2.38 -11.38 6.45
N ILE A 28 -3.05 -10.56 7.26
CA ILE A 28 -3.87 -9.44 6.76
C ILE A 28 -2.96 -8.41 6.08
N PHE A 29 -1.85 -8.04 6.69
CA PHE A 29 -0.91 -7.09 6.11
C PHE A 29 -0.39 -7.53 4.75
N ARG A 30 -0.06 -8.82 4.60
CA ARG A 30 0.39 -9.40 3.33
C ARG A 30 -0.66 -9.24 2.22
N THR A 31 -1.92 -9.52 2.52
CA THR A 31 -3.02 -9.38 1.56
C THR A 31 -3.31 -7.91 1.26
N TYR A 32 -3.36 -7.07 2.31
CA TYR A 32 -3.58 -5.63 2.20
C TYR A 32 -2.50 -4.94 1.37
N SER A 33 -1.22 -5.22 1.64
CA SER A 33 -0.10 -4.65 0.90
C SER A 33 -0.12 -5.03 -0.57
N SER A 34 -0.48 -6.29 -0.91
CA SER A 34 -0.57 -6.73 -2.29
C SER A 34 -1.62 -5.95 -3.08
N VAL A 35 -2.81 -5.77 -2.51
CA VAL A 35 -3.89 -4.99 -3.15
C VAL A 35 -3.48 -3.52 -3.29
N LEU A 36 -2.90 -2.96 -2.23
CA LEU A 36 -2.51 -1.55 -2.22
C LEU A 36 -1.44 -1.24 -3.27
N PHE A 37 -0.43 -2.09 -3.42
CA PHE A 37 0.60 -1.93 -4.45
C PHE A 37 0.03 -2.06 -5.87
N CYS A 38 -0.88 -3.00 -6.11
CA CYS A 38 -1.54 -3.11 -7.41
C CYS A 38 -2.41 -1.89 -7.75
N CYS A 39 -3.15 -1.36 -6.76
CA CYS A 39 -3.94 -0.14 -6.95
C CYS A 39 -3.03 1.07 -7.22
N ALA A 40 -1.93 1.21 -6.47
CA ALA A 40 -0.98 2.30 -6.65
C ALA A 40 -0.36 2.28 -8.05
N ALA A 41 0.14 1.12 -8.50
CA ALA A 41 0.69 0.95 -9.84
C ALA A 41 -0.36 1.28 -10.92
N GLY A 42 -1.58 0.77 -10.79
CA GLY A 42 -2.67 1.09 -11.72
C GLY A 42 -2.99 2.59 -11.80
N ILE A 43 -2.94 3.32 -10.67
CA ILE A 43 -3.16 4.77 -10.66
C ILE A 43 -2.01 5.50 -11.36
N ILE A 44 -0.75 5.08 -11.13
CA ILE A 44 0.42 5.69 -11.79
C ILE A 44 0.34 5.47 -13.31
N TRP A 45 0.02 4.26 -13.75
CA TRP A 45 -0.14 3.93 -15.17
C TRP A 45 -1.26 4.73 -15.83
N LEU A 46 -2.42 4.88 -15.16
CA LEU A 46 -3.58 5.62 -15.67
C LEU A 46 -3.46 7.14 -15.51
N CYS A 47 -2.44 7.64 -14.83
CA CYS A 47 -2.29 9.07 -14.52
C CYS A 47 -2.36 9.94 -15.78
N ARG A 48 -1.55 9.66 -16.79
CA ARG A 48 -1.51 10.47 -18.03
C ARG A 48 -2.80 10.38 -18.87
N PRO A 49 -3.34 9.19 -19.17
CA PRO A 49 -4.62 9.10 -19.87
C PRO A 49 -5.75 9.89 -19.20
N VAL A 50 -5.80 9.84 -17.87
CA VAL A 50 -6.81 10.58 -17.10
C VAL A 50 -6.57 12.09 -17.20
N MET A 51 -5.33 12.55 -17.15
CA MET A 51 -5.01 13.97 -17.28
C MET A 51 -5.26 14.52 -18.67
N HIS A 52 -5.22 13.70 -19.73
CA HIS A 52 -5.61 14.13 -21.08
C HIS A 52 -7.11 14.47 -21.20
N VAL A 53 -7.96 13.88 -20.35
CA VAL A 53 -9.40 14.20 -20.30
C VAL A 53 -9.65 15.52 -19.54
N MET A 54 -8.69 15.97 -18.73
CA MET A 54 -8.80 17.22 -17.98
C MET A 54 -8.44 18.43 -18.86
N LYS A 55 -8.97 19.60 -18.48
CA LYS A 55 -8.71 20.86 -19.17
C LYS A 55 -7.22 21.16 -19.23
N SER A 56 -6.73 21.73 -20.33
CA SER A 56 -5.31 21.99 -20.61
C SER A 56 -4.54 22.72 -19.51
N ASN A 57 -5.20 23.59 -18.74
CA ASN A 57 -4.58 24.34 -17.64
C ASN A 57 -4.08 23.45 -16.47
N TYR A 58 -4.64 22.25 -16.32
CA TYR A 58 -4.28 21.31 -15.25
C TYR A 58 -3.37 20.18 -15.71
N TYR A 59 -3.02 20.16 -17.00
CA TYR A 59 -2.20 19.08 -17.56
C TYR A 59 -0.86 18.90 -16.82
N TYR A 60 -0.22 19.98 -16.40
CA TYR A 60 1.05 19.92 -15.67
C TYR A 60 0.99 19.20 -14.33
N ALA A 61 -0.21 19.01 -13.77
CA ALA A 61 -0.39 18.33 -12.47
C ALA A 61 0.08 16.86 -12.46
N TRP A 62 0.20 16.21 -13.63
CA TRP A 62 0.65 14.82 -13.70
C TRP A 62 2.05 14.60 -13.12
N HIS A 63 2.91 15.62 -13.10
CA HIS A 63 4.26 15.53 -12.51
C HIS A 63 4.24 15.29 -11.00
N PHE A 64 3.18 15.70 -10.31
CA PHE A 64 3.04 15.54 -8.87
C PHE A 64 2.42 14.19 -8.49
N VAL A 65 1.56 13.64 -9.36
CA VAL A 65 0.73 12.47 -9.05
C VAL A 65 1.54 11.24 -8.66
N PRO A 66 2.62 10.83 -9.35
CA PRO A 66 3.33 9.60 -9.01
C PRO A 66 3.83 9.58 -7.57
N PHE A 67 4.47 10.68 -7.12
CA PHE A 67 4.98 10.77 -5.75
C PHE A 67 3.89 10.97 -4.70
N LEU A 68 2.78 11.62 -5.06
CA LEU A 68 1.59 11.67 -4.20
C LEU A 68 0.95 10.29 -4.01
N VAL A 69 0.93 9.46 -5.05
CA VAL A 69 0.45 8.07 -4.94
C VAL A 69 1.37 7.24 -4.05
N LEU A 70 2.69 7.41 -4.16
CA LEU A 70 3.65 6.78 -3.26
C LEU A 70 3.44 7.24 -1.81
N ALA A 71 3.27 8.55 -1.58
CA ALA A 71 2.98 9.11 -0.27
C ALA A 71 1.66 8.57 0.31
N SER A 72 0.61 8.51 -0.50
CA SER A 72 -0.69 7.94 -0.12
C SER A 72 -0.60 6.45 0.23
N THR A 73 0.21 5.69 -0.51
CA THR A 73 0.49 4.28 -0.23
C THR A 73 1.15 4.12 1.15
N CYS A 74 2.16 4.92 1.46
CA CYS A 74 2.78 4.95 2.78
C CYS A 74 1.80 5.37 3.88
N SER A 75 0.91 6.35 3.60
CA SER A 75 -0.14 6.77 4.52
C SER A 75 -1.11 5.63 4.84
N CYS A 76 -1.54 4.87 3.83
CA CYS A 76 -2.38 3.69 4.03
C CYS A 76 -1.70 2.61 4.88
N PHE A 77 -0.40 2.39 4.70
CA PHE A 77 0.37 1.49 5.56
C PHE A 77 0.46 2.02 7.00
N ASN A 78 0.65 3.32 7.18
CA ASN A 78 0.67 3.95 8.50
C ASN A 78 -0.67 3.81 9.22
N GLN A 79 -1.81 3.92 8.52
CA GLN A 79 -3.14 3.69 9.09
C GLN A 79 -3.34 2.23 9.49
N PHE A 80 -2.85 1.28 8.69
CA PHE A 80 -2.87 -0.13 9.07
C PHE A 80 -2.05 -0.38 10.35
N MET A 81 -0.83 0.16 10.43
CA MET A 81 0.01 0.04 11.63
C MET A 81 -0.63 0.70 12.86
N ASN A 82 -1.40 1.79 12.67
CA ASN A 82 -2.12 2.43 13.75
C ASN A 82 -3.12 1.47 14.42
N SER A 83 -3.75 0.56 13.67
CA SER A 83 -4.64 -0.45 14.24
C SER A 83 -3.94 -1.38 15.24
N VAL A 84 -2.64 -1.64 15.04
CA VAL A 84 -1.81 -2.44 15.96
C VAL A 84 -1.65 -1.72 17.30
N TYR A 85 -1.41 -0.40 17.29
CA TYR A 85 -1.31 0.40 18.51
C TYR A 85 -2.62 0.45 19.28
N VAL A 86 -3.75 0.58 18.59
CA VAL A 86 -5.08 0.57 19.19
C VAL A 86 -5.35 -0.78 19.90
N VAL A 87 -5.07 -1.90 19.23
CA VAL A 87 -5.27 -3.25 19.80
C VAL A 87 -4.35 -3.53 20.98
N THR A 88 -3.14 -2.96 20.98
CA THR A 88 -2.16 -3.12 22.07
C THR A 88 -2.35 -2.09 23.19
N LYS A 89 -3.32 -1.17 23.06
CA LYS A 89 -3.57 -0.06 24.02
C LYS A 89 -2.34 0.83 24.25
N LYS A 90 -1.46 0.97 23.23
CA LYS A 90 -0.24 1.79 23.29
C LYS A 90 -0.36 3.04 22.42
N SER A 91 -1.47 3.76 22.48
CA SER A 91 -1.78 4.94 21.68
C SER A 91 -0.75 6.07 21.81
N GLN A 92 -0.13 6.22 22.97
CA GLN A 92 0.93 7.21 23.19
C GLN A 92 2.12 7.01 22.22
N ARG A 93 2.54 5.76 21.97
CA ARG A 93 3.60 5.48 21.00
C ARG A 93 3.21 5.84 19.58
N SER A 94 1.93 5.63 19.22
CA SER A 94 1.40 6.07 17.93
C SER A 94 1.50 7.59 17.77
N MET A 95 1.18 8.34 18.82
CA MET A 95 1.30 9.81 18.84
C MET A 95 2.76 10.25 18.65
N VAL A 96 3.70 9.67 19.40
CA VAL A 96 5.13 10.00 19.30
C VAL A 96 5.66 9.75 17.88
N THR A 97 5.32 8.60 17.26
CA THR A 97 5.76 8.30 15.89
C THR A 97 5.15 9.24 14.87
N MET A 98 3.91 9.70 15.05
CA MET A 98 3.27 10.70 14.20
C MET A 98 3.94 12.07 14.33
N MET A 99 4.23 12.51 15.56
CA MET A 99 4.92 13.78 15.80
C MET A 99 6.32 13.77 15.18
N ALA A 100 7.09 12.70 15.37
CA ALA A 100 8.40 12.56 14.74
C ALA A 100 8.31 12.65 13.21
N GLY A 101 7.29 12.01 12.62
CA GLY A 101 7.03 12.09 11.19
C GLY A 101 6.64 13.49 10.72
N ALA A 102 5.78 14.19 11.46
CA ALA A 102 5.38 15.56 11.13
C ALA A 102 6.56 16.53 11.18
N ILE A 103 7.38 16.47 12.22
CA ILE A 103 8.59 17.30 12.36
C ILE A 103 9.56 17.00 11.20
N SER A 104 9.83 15.73 10.93
CA SER A 104 10.69 15.33 9.81
C SER A 104 10.16 15.81 8.47
N ASN A 105 8.84 15.71 8.25
CA ASN A 105 8.19 16.20 7.03
C ASN A 105 8.33 17.73 6.89
N CYS A 106 8.13 18.50 7.95
CA CYS A 106 8.32 19.94 7.92
C CYS A 106 9.76 20.33 7.54
N ILE A 107 10.76 19.66 8.13
CA ILE A 107 12.18 19.91 7.84
C ILE A 107 12.47 19.55 6.37
N MET A 108 12.04 18.37 5.91
CA MET A 108 12.25 17.93 4.52
C MET A 108 11.55 18.87 3.52
N ASN A 109 10.33 19.33 3.81
CA ASN A 109 9.61 20.29 2.95
C ASN A 109 10.39 21.58 2.78
N TYR A 110 10.95 22.12 3.87
CA TYR A 110 11.73 23.36 3.80
C TYR A 110 12.91 23.24 2.82
N PHE A 111 13.70 22.15 2.90
CA PHE A 111 14.84 21.94 2.01
C PHE A 111 14.44 21.58 0.58
N PHE A 112 13.48 20.69 0.41
CA PHE A 112 13.11 20.16 -0.91
C PHE A 112 12.34 21.17 -1.74
N ILE A 113 11.49 22.00 -1.12
CA ILE A 113 10.83 23.09 -1.83
C ILE A 113 11.85 24.13 -2.30
N LYS A 114 12.88 24.42 -1.48
CA LYS A 114 13.95 25.34 -1.86
C LYS A 114 14.78 24.84 -3.06
N TRP A 115 14.96 23.51 -3.19
CA TRP A 115 15.79 22.93 -4.26
C TRP A 115 15.01 22.58 -5.52
N TRP A 116 13.81 22.01 -5.38
CA TRP A 116 13.00 21.49 -6.48
C TRP A 116 11.63 22.19 -6.63
N GLY A 117 11.41 23.29 -5.93
CA GLY A 117 10.14 24.00 -5.98
C GLY A 117 8.95 23.17 -5.46
N PRO A 118 7.73 23.38 -5.98
CA PRO A 118 6.54 22.70 -5.49
C PRO A 118 6.57 21.16 -5.60
N VAL A 119 7.31 20.62 -6.59
CA VAL A 119 7.50 19.17 -6.75
C VAL A 119 8.27 18.58 -5.56
N GLY A 120 9.18 19.34 -4.98
CA GLY A 120 9.91 18.95 -3.77
C GLY A 120 9.02 18.62 -2.59
N ALA A 121 7.86 19.27 -2.46
CA ALA A 121 6.89 18.95 -1.41
C ALA A 121 6.33 17.53 -1.52
N THR A 122 6.17 17.00 -2.74
CA THR A 122 5.68 15.63 -2.95
C THR A 122 6.74 14.60 -2.54
N TYR A 123 8.00 14.89 -2.82
CA TYR A 123 9.13 14.04 -2.38
C TYR A 123 9.27 14.03 -0.85
N ALA A 124 9.18 15.21 -0.22
CA ALA A 124 9.22 15.34 1.22
C ALA A 124 8.08 14.59 1.90
N SER A 125 6.86 14.68 1.35
CA SER A 125 5.68 13.96 1.85
C SER A 125 5.86 12.45 1.76
N PHE A 126 6.36 11.95 0.63
CA PHE A 126 6.64 10.53 0.47
C PHE A 126 7.69 10.04 1.49
N LEU A 127 8.83 10.72 1.58
CA LEU A 127 9.92 10.33 2.49
C LEU A 127 9.52 10.43 3.96
N GLY A 128 8.79 11.49 4.34
CA GLY A 128 8.29 11.67 5.70
C GLY A 128 7.33 10.54 6.11
N LEU A 129 6.38 10.17 5.24
CA LEU A 129 5.45 9.07 5.51
C LEU A 129 6.12 7.69 5.46
N ALA A 130 7.13 7.50 4.59
CA ALA A 130 7.94 6.29 4.56
C ALA A 130 8.78 6.12 5.84
N LEU A 131 9.31 7.21 6.38
CA LEU A 131 10.00 7.20 7.67
C LEU A 131 9.05 6.76 8.81
N VAL A 132 7.85 7.36 8.89
CA VAL A 132 6.84 6.96 9.88
C VAL A 132 6.48 5.48 9.75
N PHE A 133 6.28 5.01 8.51
CA PHE A 133 5.99 3.59 8.26
C PHE A 133 7.12 2.68 8.77
N THR A 134 8.37 3.04 8.50
CA THR A 134 9.54 2.27 8.93
C THR A 134 9.62 2.20 10.47
N LEU A 135 9.47 3.34 11.15
CA LEU A 135 9.44 3.40 12.61
C LEU A 135 8.32 2.53 13.19
N ARG A 136 7.12 2.63 12.63
CA ARG A 136 5.96 1.83 13.06
C ARG A 136 6.10 0.35 12.77
N ALA A 137 6.71 -0.03 11.65
CA ALA A 137 6.97 -1.43 11.31
C ALA A 137 7.96 -2.08 12.29
N VAL A 138 9.01 -1.35 12.67
CA VAL A 138 9.97 -1.79 13.68
C VAL A 138 9.31 -1.92 15.06
N ASP A 139 8.48 -0.95 15.43
CA ASP A 139 7.79 -0.95 16.72
C ASP A 139 6.71 -2.07 16.79
N ALA A 140 5.96 -2.31 15.72
CA ALA A 140 5.01 -3.42 15.62
C ALA A 140 5.70 -4.79 15.74
N ARG A 141 6.90 -4.94 15.16
CA ARG A 141 7.71 -6.15 15.33
C ARG A 141 8.12 -6.36 16.79
N ARG A 142 8.50 -5.28 17.48
CA ARG A 142 8.90 -5.35 18.92
C ARG A 142 7.71 -5.59 19.85
N MET A 143 6.51 -5.06 19.51
CA MET A 143 5.34 -5.13 20.38
C MET A 143 4.59 -6.46 20.30
N ILE A 144 4.40 -7.00 19.11
CA ILE A 144 3.55 -8.19 18.87
C ILE A 144 4.23 -9.28 18.06
N GLY A 145 5.54 -9.12 17.72
CA GLY A 145 6.27 -10.08 16.89
C GLY A 145 5.74 -10.16 15.44
N MET A 146 5.12 -9.09 14.93
CA MET A 146 4.59 -9.06 13.57
C MET A 146 5.73 -9.06 12.54
N HIS A 147 5.65 -9.94 11.53
CA HIS A 147 6.58 -9.98 10.43
C HIS A 147 6.01 -9.24 9.21
N VAL A 148 6.60 -8.09 8.90
CA VAL A 148 6.16 -7.23 7.77
C VAL A 148 6.68 -7.75 6.42
N HIS A 149 7.51 -8.80 6.40
CA HIS A 149 8.22 -9.28 5.19
C HIS A 149 8.91 -8.13 4.44
N PRO A 150 9.95 -7.51 5.04
CA PRO A 150 10.52 -6.25 4.54
C PRO A 150 11.01 -6.37 3.09
N ALA A 151 11.61 -7.49 2.70
CA ALA A 151 12.07 -7.70 1.33
C ALA A 151 10.95 -7.54 0.30
N ARG A 152 9.76 -8.10 0.56
CA ARG A 152 8.63 -8.00 -0.36
C ARG A 152 8.09 -6.57 -0.46
N VAL A 153 8.01 -5.87 0.68
CA VAL A 153 7.58 -4.47 0.70
C VAL A 153 8.59 -3.59 -0.03
N LEU A 154 9.89 -3.80 0.19
CA LEU A 154 10.96 -3.06 -0.48
C LEU A 154 10.97 -3.30 -1.99
N VAL A 155 10.82 -4.53 -2.45
CA VAL A 155 10.76 -4.84 -3.90
C VAL A 155 9.59 -4.14 -4.57
N ASN A 156 8.39 -4.21 -3.97
CA ASN A 156 7.22 -3.51 -4.51
C ASN A 156 7.37 -1.99 -4.46
N ALA A 157 7.91 -1.44 -3.36
CA ALA A 157 8.15 -0.01 -3.24
C ALA A 157 9.19 0.47 -4.26
N ALA A 158 10.29 -0.27 -4.45
CA ALA A 158 11.29 0.02 -5.47
C ALA A 158 10.69 -0.04 -6.88
N ALA A 159 9.85 -1.03 -7.17
CA ALA A 159 9.15 -1.13 -8.46
C ALA A 159 8.22 0.06 -8.71
N LEU A 160 7.46 0.51 -7.70
CA LEU A 160 6.62 1.72 -7.82
C LEU A 160 7.43 3.00 -7.99
N VAL A 161 8.54 3.14 -7.26
CA VAL A 161 9.45 4.29 -7.43
C VAL A 161 10.04 4.28 -8.83
N PHE A 162 10.47 3.11 -9.33
CA PHE A 162 10.97 2.97 -10.69
C PHE A 162 9.90 3.32 -11.73
N GLU A 163 8.67 2.86 -11.56
CA GLU A 163 7.53 3.21 -12.40
C GLU A 163 7.27 4.72 -12.42
N ALA A 164 7.33 5.38 -11.26
CA ALA A 164 7.19 6.83 -11.14
C ALA A 164 8.30 7.56 -11.90
N PHE A 165 9.55 7.11 -11.81
CA PHE A 165 10.67 7.69 -12.56
C PHE A 165 10.54 7.47 -14.07
N VAL A 166 10.13 6.27 -14.52
CA VAL A 166 9.89 6.00 -15.95
C VAL A 166 8.79 6.91 -16.49
N LEU A 167 7.71 7.13 -15.71
CA LEU A 167 6.66 8.05 -16.12
C LEU A 167 7.18 9.48 -16.27
N LEU A 168 8.03 9.95 -15.34
CA LEU A 168 8.59 11.31 -15.35
C LEU A 168 9.67 11.53 -16.40
N ALA A 169 10.43 10.49 -16.72
CA ALA A 169 11.50 10.55 -17.74
C ALA A 169 10.98 10.61 -19.18
N GLU A 170 9.69 10.36 -19.41
CA GLU A 170 9.03 10.42 -20.73
C GLU A 170 9.74 9.67 -21.86
N PRO A 171 10.23 8.43 -21.68
CA PRO A 171 10.88 7.71 -22.77
C PRO A 171 9.87 7.47 -23.92
N PRO A 172 10.36 7.25 -25.15
CA PRO A 172 9.48 6.82 -26.23
C PRO A 172 8.74 5.55 -25.81
N LEU A 173 7.43 5.52 -26.06
CA LEU A 173 6.53 4.41 -25.64
C LEU A 173 6.38 4.26 -24.10
N TYR A 174 6.49 5.36 -23.33
CA TYR A 174 6.36 5.35 -21.86
C TYR A 174 5.12 4.58 -21.36
N GLY A 175 4.01 4.64 -22.08
CA GLY A 175 2.77 3.93 -21.73
C GLY A 175 2.91 2.41 -21.77
N LEU A 176 3.74 1.87 -22.67
CA LEU A 176 4.04 0.44 -22.71
C LEU A 176 4.99 0.04 -21.56
N TRP A 177 6.01 0.85 -21.29
CA TRP A 177 6.96 0.59 -20.20
C TRP A 177 6.27 0.61 -18.83
N THR A 178 5.48 1.65 -18.54
CA THR A 178 4.74 1.73 -17.28
C THR A 178 3.70 0.62 -17.18
N GLY A 179 2.99 0.30 -18.28
CA GLY A 179 2.04 -0.82 -18.31
C GLY A 179 2.68 -2.17 -18.05
N LEU A 180 3.90 -2.40 -18.58
CA LEU A 180 4.66 -3.64 -18.34
C LEU A 180 5.08 -3.75 -16.87
N ILE A 181 5.57 -2.65 -16.28
CA ILE A 181 5.94 -2.62 -14.85
C ILE A 181 4.70 -2.88 -13.98
N THR A 182 3.58 -2.21 -14.26
CA THR A 182 2.29 -2.44 -13.58
C THR A 182 1.88 -3.91 -13.67
N LEU A 183 2.00 -4.54 -14.87
CA LEU A 183 1.68 -5.95 -15.08
C LEU A 183 2.58 -6.85 -14.21
N VAL A 184 3.88 -6.58 -14.17
CA VAL A 184 4.83 -7.32 -13.31
C VAL A 184 4.45 -7.20 -11.83
N ILE A 185 4.10 -5.99 -11.36
CA ILE A 185 3.65 -5.77 -9.98
C ILE A 185 2.37 -6.57 -9.70
N ILE A 186 1.40 -6.59 -10.61
CA ILE A 186 0.14 -7.35 -10.48
C ILE A 186 0.45 -8.84 -10.40
N LEU A 187 1.27 -9.37 -11.30
CA LEU A 187 1.64 -10.80 -11.33
C LEU A 187 2.38 -11.20 -10.04
N TYR A 188 3.33 -10.39 -9.58
CA TYR A 188 4.07 -10.65 -8.33
C TYR A 188 3.17 -10.66 -7.11
N ASN A 189 2.12 -9.83 -7.10
CA ASN A 189 1.16 -9.71 -6.00
C ASN A 189 -0.13 -10.52 -6.21
N PHE A 190 -0.24 -11.28 -7.31
CA PHE A 190 -1.46 -12.00 -7.70
C PHE A 190 -2.03 -12.87 -6.58
N ALA A 191 -1.18 -13.64 -5.89
CA ALA A 191 -1.61 -14.50 -4.79
C ALA A 191 -2.28 -13.74 -3.63
N GLY A 192 -1.82 -12.51 -3.33
CA GLY A 192 -2.40 -11.66 -2.30
C GLY A 192 -3.73 -11.04 -2.76
N VAL A 193 -3.78 -10.56 -3.99
CA VAL A 193 -5.00 -10.02 -4.61
C VAL A 193 -6.07 -11.10 -4.70
N TRP A 194 -5.68 -12.30 -5.14
CA TRP A 194 -6.60 -13.44 -5.21
C TRP A 194 -7.13 -13.86 -3.83
N ALA A 195 -6.28 -13.84 -2.80
CA ALA A 195 -6.73 -14.10 -1.42
C ALA A 195 -7.79 -13.10 -0.95
N MET A 196 -7.70 -11.83 -1.37
CA MET A 196 -8.71 -10.81 -1.10
C MET A 196 -9.99 -11.05 -1.91
N ALA A 197 -9.84 -11.36 -3.20
CA ALA A 197 -10.94 -11.63 -4.11
C ALA A 197 -11.80 -12.81 -3.63
N ARG A 198 -11.19 -13.88 -3.12
CA ARG A 198 -11.90 -15.03 -2.52
C ARG A 198 -12.83 -14.66 -1.36
N VAL A 199 -12.52 -13.61 -0.62
CA VAL A 199 -13.33 -13.15 0.51
C VAL A 199 -14.41 -12.19 0.06
N LEU A 200 -14.11 -11.31 -0.91
CA LEU A 200 -14.99 -10.24 -1.35
C LEU A 200 -16.00 -10.70 -2.40
N LEU A 201 -15.60 -11.49 -3.41
CA LEU A 201 -16.46 -11.92 -4.49
C LEU A 201 -17.74 -12.64 -4.02
N PRO A 202 -17.67 -13.60 -3.08
CA PRO A 202 -18.88 -14.24 -2.56
C PRO A 202 -19.79 -13.29 -1.79
N ARG A 203 -19.22 -12.23 -1.16
CA ARG A 203 -19.99 -11.25 -0.40
C ARG A 203 -20.70 -10.22 -1.30
N LEU A 204 -20.06 -9.85 -2.41
CA LEU A 204 -20.58 -8.85 -3.34
C LEU A 204 -21.52 -9.45 -4.39
N LEU A 205 -21.18 -10.60 -4.94
CA LEU A 205 -21.90 -11.26 -6.04
C LEU A 205 -22.69 -12.52 -5.63
N GLY A 206 -22.75 -12.86 -4.35
CA GLY A 206 -23.52 -14.00 -3.85
C GLY A 206 -23.15 -15.34 -4.53
N ARG A 207 -24.14 -16.02 -5.12
CA ARG A 207 -23.94 -17.32 -5.81
C ARG A 207 -22.99 -17.24 -7.00
N ARG A 208 -23.04 -16.15 -7.79
CA ARG A 208 -22.14 -15.92 -8.95
C ARG A 208 -20.70 -15.74 -8.51
N GLY A 209 -20.45 -15.03 -7.41
CA GLY A 209 -19.10 -14.86 -6.83
C GLY A 209 -18.49 -16.18 -6.33
N LYS A 210 -19.30 -17.07 -5.75
CA LYS A 210 -18.83 -18.41 -5.34
C LYS A 210 -18.44 -19.26 -6.54
N ALA A 211 -19.23 -19.23 -7.62
CA ALA A 211 -18.94 -19.97 -8.84
C ALA A 211 -17.65 -19.48 -9.52
N LEU A 212 -17.42 -18.17 -9.60
CA LEU A 212 -16.18 -17.59 -10.14
C LEU A 212 -14.95 -18.00 -9.32
N VAL A 213 -15.03 -17.93 -7.98
CA VAL A 213 -13.93 -18.35 -7.11
C VAL A 213 -13.63 -19.84 -7.30
N ALA A 214 -14.65 -20.70 -7.38
CA ALA A 214 -14.46 -22.14 -7.57
C ALA A 214 -13.83 -22.45 -8.94
N ALA A 215 -14.24 -21.76 -10.00
CA ALA A 215 -13.68 -21.93 -11.34
C ALA A 215 -12.18 -21.60 -11.39
N VAL A 216 -11.78 -20.43 -10.84
CA VAL A 216 -10.37 -19.99 -10.82
C VAL A 216 -9.54 -20.84 -9.87
N ASP A 217 -10.07 -21.25 -8.72
CA ASP A 217 -9.38 -22.17 -7.81
C ASP A 217 -9.18 -23.57 -8.41
N GLY A 218 -10.11 -24.04 -9.23
CA GLY A 218 -9.97 -25.26 -10.01
C GLY A 218 -8.84 -25.20 -11.03
N TRP A 219 -8.64 -24.02 -11.62
CA TRP A 219 -7.57 -23.78 -12.60
C TRP A 219 -6.20 -23.61 -11.95
N LEU A 220 -6.15 -23.00 -10.75
CA LEU A 220 -4.91 -22.76 -9.97
C LEU A 220 -4.42 -24.01 -9.19
N LYS A 221 -5.25 -25.02 -8.98
CA LYS A 221 -4.80 -26.29 -8.39
C LYS A 221 -4.16 -27.13 -9.49
N PRO A 222 -2.86 -27.49 -9.36
CA PRO A 222 -2.28 -28.48 -10.28
C PRO A 222 -3.12 -29.77 -10.18
N LYS A 223 -3.56 -30.29 -11.33
CA LYS A 223 -4.12 -31.65 -11.41
C LYS A 223 -3.08 -32.57 -10.77
N LYS A 224 -3.39 -33.15 -9.62
CA LYS A 224 -2.60 -34.28 -9.09
C LYS A 224 -2.70 -35.39 -10.13
N ALA A 225 -1.58 -35.62 -10.82
CA ALA A 225 -1.37 -36.82 -11.60
C ALA A 225 -1.21 -37.99 -10.63
#